data_8a03138a395d4f96740d442d05997758
#
_entry.id   8a03138a395d4f96740d442d05997758
#
_cell.length_a   1.000
_cell.length_b   1.000
_cell.length_c   1.000
_cell.angle_alpha   90.00
_cell.angle_beta   90.00
_cell.angle_gamma   90.00
#
_symmetry.space_group_name_H-M   'P 1'
#
loop_
_entity.id
_entity.type
_entity.pdbx_description
1 polymer ?
#
loop_
_entity_poly.entity_id
_entity_poly.type
_entity_poly.pdbx_seq_one_letter_code
_entity_poly.pdbx_strand_id
1 'polypeptide(L)'
;MNKTEKRMKIFTLIMQVIIQAVLLFPWMNMGTWKCNVPGYLIKLAASGDGMSYIKKSLKPLGVLDGADEQMMVQILMLFICELVMVLVIQVIGIVNLILALSNHHKLLLDIMSLIAGCMISFLGADGAVFSDPLSQVYPFLLVVLLVINLIGAKLIDSWQEEKKIQEEVKAREKNYKDCLL
;
A
#
# COMPACT_ATOMS: atom_id res chain seq x y z
N MET A 1 28.01 8.57 0.36
CA MET A 1 26.70 8.47 1.04
C MET A 1 26.89 8.82 2.50
N ASN A 2 26.22 9.86 3.00
CA ASN A 2 26.30 10.26 4.40
C ASN A 2 25.68 9.17 5.30
N LYS A 3 26.19 9.03 6.54
CA LYS A 3 25.71 8.04 7.53
C LYS A 3 24.19 8.16 7.79
N THR A 4 23.66 9.38 7.76
CA THR A 4 22.25 9.68 7.93
C THR A 4 21.41 9.24 6.74
N GLU A 5 21.87 9.48 5.51
CA GLU A 5 21.22 9.02 4.28
C GLU A 5 21.09 7.49 4.25
N LYS A 6 22.17 6.78 4.62
CA LYS A 6 22.16 5.32 4.71
C LYS A 6 21.12 4.82 5.72
N ARG A 7 21.02 5.46 6.89
CA ARG A 7 20.05 5.08 7.92
C ARG A 7 18.62 5.28 7.46
N MET A 8 18.34 6.38 6.76
CA MET A 8 16.98 6.66 6.27
C MET A 8 16.57 5.72 5.14
N LYS A 9 17.48 5.37 4.23
CA LYS A 9 17.21 4.33 3.22
C LYS A 9 16.87 2.99 3.84
N ILE A 10 17.64 2.57 4.86
CA ILE A 10 17.35 1.35 5.61
C ILE A 10 15.98 1.44 6.29
N PHE A 11 15.65 2.58 6.90
CA PHE A 11 14.37 2.81 7.54
C PHE A 11 13.21 2.66 6.53
N THR A 12 13.28 3.33 5.37
CA THR A 12 12.25 3.22 4.33
C THR A 12 12.10 1.79 3.82
N LEU A 13 13.21 1.08 3.65
CA LEU A 13 13.19 -0.32 3.23
C LEU A 13 12.51 -1.22 4.29
N ILE A 14 12.83 -1.02 5.58
CA ILE A 14 12.18 -1.73 6.68
C ILE A 14 10.69 -1.41 6.71
N MET A 15 10.29 -0.14 6.53
CA MET A 15 8.88 0.26 6.49
C MET A 15 8.13 -0.41 5.35
N GLN A 16 8.72 -0.50 4.15
CA GLN A 16 8.12 -1.22 3.03
C GLN A 16 7.92 -2.71 3.35
N VAL A 17 8.89 -3.35 3.97
CA VAL A 17 8.76 -4.76 4.39
C VAL A 17 7.64 -4.92 5.43
N ILE A 18 7.53 -4.02 6.40
CA ILE A 18 6.47 -4.03 7.42
C ILE A 18 5.09 -3.87 6.75
N ILE A 19 4.94 -2.92 5.82
CA ILE A 19 3.69 -2.71 5.08
C ILE A 19 3.29 -3.99 4.33
N GLN A 20 4.23 -4.63 3.63
CA GLN A 20 3.94 -5.89 2.93
C GLN A 20 3.58 -7.02 3.91
N ALA A 21 4.24 -7.12 5.05
CA ALA A 21 3.91 -8.09 6.08
C ALA A 21 2.49 -7.87 6.63
N VAL A 22 2.10 -6.61 6.90
CA VAL A 22 0.74 -6.26 7.34
C VAL A 22 -0.31 -6.67 6.31
N LEU A 23 -0.06 -6.44 5.01
CA LEU A 23 -0.97 -6.83 3.94
C LEU A 23 -1.14 -8.35 3.79
N LEU A 24 -0.14 -9.13 4.24
CA LEU A 24 -0.21 -10.60 4.24
C LEU A 24 -0.92 -11.18 5.47
N PHE A 25 -1.17 -10.38 6.50
CA PHE A 25 -1.93 -10.83 7.66
C PHE A 25 -3.39 -11.17 7.29
N PRO A 26 -4.03 -12.13 7.95
CA PRO A 26 -5.42 -12.51 7.69
C PRO A 26 -6.40 -11.52 8.35
N TRP A 27 -6.56 -10.34 7.79
CA TRP A 27 -7.40 -9.26 8.31
C TRP A 27 -8.83 -9.25 7.75
N MET A 28 -9.10 -10.02 6.67
CA MET A 28 -10.45 -10.19 6.15
C MET A 28 -11.19 -11.28 6.96
N ASN A 29 -12.31 -10.90 7.54
CA ASN A 29 -13.20 -11.84 8.24
C ASN A 29 -14.35 -12.26 7.31
N MET A 30 -14.40 -13.55 6.95
CA MET A 30 -15.44 -14.13 6.10
C MET A 30 -16.46 -14.94 6.94
N GLY A 31 -16.68 -14.55 8.18
CA GLY A 31 -17.59 -15.24 9.10
C GLY A 31 -17.05 -16.56 9.62
N THR A 32 -16.91 -17.54 8.76
CA THR A 32 -16.43 -18.89 9.12
C THR A 32 -14.93 -19.07 9.07
N TRP A 33 -14.20 -18.15 8.41
CA TRP A 33 -12.75 -18.21 8.25
C TRP A 33 -12.15 -16.83 8.02
N LYS A 34 -10.89 -16.68 8.42
CA LYS A 34 -10.10 -15.45 8.20
C LYS A 34 -9.11 -15.67 7.07
N CYS A 35 -8.89 -14.66 6.25
CA CYS A 35 -7.93 -14.71 5.15
C CYS A 35 -7.28 -13.35 4.87
N ASN A 36 -6.20 -13.40 4.12
CA ASN A 36 -5.63 -12.22 3.47
C ASN A 36 -6.10 -12.15 2.02
N VAL A 37 -5.92 -10.99 1.38
CA VAL A 37 -6.38 -10.77 0.00
C VAL A 37 -5.72 -11.73 -0.99
N PRO A 38 -4.39 -11.96 -1.00
CA PRO A 38 -3.80 -12.96 -1.88
C PRO A 38 -4.38 -14.35 -1.73
N GLY A 39 -4.56 -14.81 -0.48
CA GLY A 39 -5.15 -16.12 -0.19
C GLY A 39 -6.60 -16.24 -0.66
N TYR A 40 -7.38 -15.14 -0.53
CA TYR A 40 -8.73 -15.07 -1.06
C TYR A 40 -8.75 -15.18 -2.59
N LEU A 41 -7.89 -14.42 -3.27
CA LEU A 41 -7.82 -14.40 -4.73
C LEU A 41 -7.38 -15.75 -5.32
N ILE A 42 -6.46 -16.44 -4.66
CA ILE A 42 -6.07 -17.80 -5.09
C ILE A 42 -7.28 -18.74 -5.03
N LYS A 43 -8.06 -18.69 -3.95
CA LYS A 43 -9.28 -19.51 -3.81
C LYS A 43 -10.37 -19.10 -4.80
N LEU A 44 -10.52 -17.78 -5.03
CA LEU A 44 -11.43 -17.23 -6.02
C LEU A 44 -11.10 -17.74 -7.44
N ALA A 45 -9.82 -17.68 -7.82
CA ALA A 45 -9.35 -18.18 -9.12
C ALA A 45 -9.55 -19.70 -9.28
N ALA A 46 -9.38 -20.45 -8.19
CA ALA A 46 -9.58 -21.91 -8.19
C ALA A 46 -11.06 -22.33 -8.21
N SER A 47 -12.00 -21.43 -7.89
CA SER A 47 -13.43 -21.78 -7.76
C SER A 47 -14.15 -22.03 -9.09
N GLY A 48 -13.61 -21.58 -10.22
CA GLY A 48 -14.21 -21.68 -11.55
C GLY A 48 -15.39 -20.72 -11.80
N ASP A 49 -16.14 -20.34 -10.77
CA ASP A 49 -17.19 -19.31 -10.81
C ASP A 49 -16.96 -18.28 -9.72
N GLY A 50 -16.28 -17.20 -10.08
CA GLY A 50 -15.87 -16.17 -9.16
C GLY A 50 -17.03 -15.44 -8.49
N MET A 51 -18.11 -15.16 -9.23
CA MET A 51 -19.26 -14.43 -8.68
C MET A 51 -20.02 -15.26 -7.65
N SER A 52 -20.26 -16.54 -7.92
CA SER A 52 -20.87 -17.45 -6.97
C SER A 52 -20.01 -17.63 -5.72
N TYR A 53 -18.68 -17.70 -5.89
CA TYR A 53 -17.75 -17.80 -4.79
C TYR A 53 -17.80 -16.57 -3.88
N ILE A 54 -17.80 -15.36 -4.44
CA ILE A 54 -17.91 -14.10 -3.70
C ILE A 54 -19.23 -14.05 -2.92
N LYS A 55 -20.36 -14.33 -3.58
CA LYS A 55 -21.68 -14.39 -2.91
C LYS A 55 -21.70 -15.38 -1.75
N LYS A 56 -21.14 -16.57 -1.95
CA LYS A 56 -21.04 -17.60 -0.92
C LYS A 56 -20.15 -17.17 0.25
N SER A 57 -19.08 -16.42 -0.02
CA SER A 57 -18.17 -15.90 1.00
C SER A 57 -18.81 -14.79 1.84
N LEU A 58 -19.65 -13.94 1.25
CA LEU A 58 -20.32 -12.83 1.92
C LEU A 58 -21.59 -13.25 2.67
N LYS A 59 -22.21 -14.37 2.29
CA LYS A 59 -23.45 -14.86 2.93
C LYS A 59 -23.33 -15.04 4.44
N PRO A 60 -22.26 -15.64 5.01
CA PRO A 60 -22.13 -15.81 6.47
C PRO A 60 -22.02 -14.50 7.26
N LEU A 61 -21.73 -13.39 6.59
CA LEU A 61 -21.64 -12.06 7.19
C LEU A 61 -23.01 -11.37 7.33
N GLY A 62 -24.07 -11.97 6.78
CA GLY A 62 -25.42 -11.38 6.78
C GLY A 62 -25.58 -10.14 5.90
N VAL A 63 -24.54 -9.75 5.17
CA VAL A 63 -24.50 -8.50 4.35
C VAL A 63 -25.49 -8.55 3.21
N LEU A 64 -25.82 -9.74 2.73
CA LEU A 64 -26.72 -9.97 1.61
C LEU A 64 -28.15 -10.27 2.07
N ASP A 65 -28.40 -10.35 3.40
CA ASP A 65 -29.71 -10.69 3.93
C ASP A 65 -30.67 -9.51 3.77
N GLY A 66 -31.77 -9.75 3.06
CA GLY A 66 -32.77 -8.72 2.77
C GLY A 66 -32.37 -7.68 1.69
N ALA A 67 -31.20 -7.83 1.09
CA ALA A 67 -30.77 -6.97 -0.01
C ALA A 67 -31.58 -7.30 -1.28
N ASP A 68 -32.10 -6.27 -1.94
CA ASP A 68 -32.63 -6.38 -3.29
C ASP A 68 -31.48 -6.60 -4.30
N GLU A 69 -31.83 -6.87 -5.56
CA GLU A 69 -30.86 -7.17 -6.60
C GLU A 69 -29.88 -5.99 -6.82
N GLN A 70 -30.36 -4.76 -6.78
CA GLN A 70 -29.55 -3.56 -6.99
C GLN A 70 -28.58 -3.34 -5.83
N MET A 71 -29.04 -3.50 -4.59
CA MET A 71 -28.22 -3.40 -3.39
C MET A 71 -27.14 -4.48 -3.36
N MET A 72 -27.50 -5.72 -3.76
CA MET A 72 -26.55 -6.84 -3.85
C MET A 72 -25.41 -6.51 -4.85
N VAL A 73 -25.74 -5.94 -6.02
CA VAL A 73 -24.72 -5.54 -7.00
C VAL A 73 -23.81 -4.46 -6.44
N GLN A 74 -24.33 -3.47 -5.72
CA GLN A 74 -23.53 -2.43 -5.09
C GLN A 74 -22.55 -3.00 -4.06
N ILE A 75 -23.01 -3.88 -3.17
CA ILE A 75 -22.18 -4.55 -2.16
C ILE A 75 -21.06 -5.34 -2.83
N LEU A 76 -21.37 -6.11 -3.88
CA LEU A 76 -20.37 -6.88 -4.61
C LEU A 76 -19.33 -5.99 -5.30
N MET A 77 -19.77 -4.86 -5.88
CA MET A 77 -18.86 -3.89 -6.50
C MET A 77 -17.92 -3.25 -5.48
N LEU A 78 -18.43 -2.84 -4.32
CA LEU A 78 -17.60 -2.29 -3.23
C LEU A 78 -16.56 -3.30 -2.76
N PHE A 79 -16.97 -4.53 -2.54
CA PHE A 79 -16.06 -5.61 -2.14
C PHE A 79 -14.95 -5.87 -3.18
N ILE A 80 -15.29 -5.88 -4.46
CA ILE A 80 -14.30 -6.03 -5.54
C ILE A 80 -13.35 -4.82 -5.56
N CYS A 81 -13.85 -3.60 -5.39
CA CYS A 81 -13.01 -2.41 -5.30
C CYS A 81 -12.00 -2.49 -4.15
N GLU A 82 -12.42 -2.94 -2.97
CA GLU A 82 -11.51 -3.15 -1.83
C GLU A 82 -10.40 -4.15 -2.16
N LEU A 83 -10.75 -5.30 -2.76
CA LEU A 83 -9.78 -6.31 -3.18
C LEU A 83 -8.76 -5.74 -4.18
N VAL A 84 -9.23 -4.97 -5.16
CA VAL A 84 -8.37 -4.34 -6.18
C VAL A 84 -7.44 -3.32 -5.54
N MET A 85 -7.93 -2.48 -4.62
CA MET A 85 -7.10 -1.47 -3.94
C MET A 85 -5.98 -2.11 -3.11
N VAL A 86 -6.27 -3.19 -2.38
CA VAL A 86 -5.24 -3.92 -1.63
C VAL A 86 -4.20 -4.52 -2.56
N LEU A 87 -4.61 -5.09 -3.70
CA LEU A 87 -3.68 -5.58 -4.70
C LEU A 87 -2.79 -4.47 -5.27
N VAL A 88 -3.37 -3.31 -5.56
CA VAL A 88 -2.62 -2.14 -6.05
C VAL A 88 -1.54 -1.75 -5.05
N ILE A 89 -1.86 -1.64 -3.76
CA ILE A 89 -0.87 -1.33 -2.72
C ILE A 89 0.21 -2.40 -2.66
N GLN A 90 -0.17 -3.68 -2.77
CA GLN A 90 0.78 -4.78 -2.70
C GLN A 90 1.74 -4.78 -3.88
N VAL A 91 1.24 -4.62 -5.11
CA VAL A 91 2.07 -4.56 -6.33
C VAL A 91 2.97 -3.33 -6.29
N ILE A 92 2.44 -2.15 -5.98
CA ILE A 92 3.22 -0.91 -5.89
C ILE A 92 4.29 -1.06 -4.80
N GLY A 93 3.96 -1.63 -3.64
CA GLY A 93 4.90 -1.83 -2.56
C GLY A 93 6.05 -2.78 -2.93
N ILE A 94 5.77 -3.86 -3.66
CA ILE A 94 6.82 -4.77 -4.18
C ILE A 94 7.71 -4.02 -5.19
N VAL A 95 7.12 -3.26 -6.11
CA VAL A 95 7.87 -2.46 -7.09
C VAL A 95 8.74 -1.43 -6.37
N ASN A 96 8.20 -0.71 -5.38
CA ASN A 96 8.96 0.24 -4.57
C ASN A 96 10.10 -0.42 -3.80
N LEU A 97 9.90 -1.62 -3.26
CA LEU A 97 10.94 -2.39 -2.57
C LEU A 97 12.10 -2.71 -3.54
N ILE A 98 11.79 -3.18 -4.74
CA ILE A 98 12.79 -3.48 -5.78
C ILE A 98 13.54 -2.20 -6.19
N LEU A 99 12.82 -1.10 -6.40
CA LEU A 99 13.42 0.18 -6.76
C LEU A 99 14.28 0.76 -5.64
N ALA A 100 13.87 0.61 -4.38
CA ALA A 100 14.64 1.03 -3.22
C ALA A 100 15.96 0.25 -3.11
N LEU A 101 15.95 -1.06 -3.39
CA LEU A 101 17.14 -1.89 -3.46
C LEU A 101 18.10 -1.44 -4.58
N SER A 102 17.56 -0.96 -5.70
CA SER A 102 18.32 -0.43 -6.85
C SER A 102 18.73 1.04 -6.70
N ASN A 103 18.48 1.69 -5.58
CA ASN A 103 18.66 3.14 -5.34
C ASN A 103 17.86 4.07 -6.29
N HIS A 104 16.74 3.59 -6.83
CA HIS A 104 15.85 4.33 -7.74
C HIS A 104 14.45 4.52 -7.14
N HIS A 105 14.36 4.85 -5.86
CA HIS A 105 13.11 5.08 -5.18
C HIS A 105 12.26 6.18 -5.88
N LYS A 106 10.94 5.96 -6.00
CA LYS A 106 10.02 6.92 -6.62
C LYS A 106 8.92 7.31 -5.64
N LEU A 107 8.97 8.54 -5.16
CA LEU A 107 7.98 9.14 -4.24
C LEU A 107 6.54 9.04 -4.77
N LEU A 108 6.35 9.13 -6.09
CA LEU A 108 5.02 9.00 -6.70
C LEU A 108 4.32 7.67 -6.36
N LEU A 109 5.07 6.57 -6.30
CA LEU A 109 4.51 5.26 -5.96
C LEU A 109 4.04 5.20 -4.51
N ASP A 110 4.74 5.87 -3.58
CA ASP A 110 4.29 5.96 -2.18
C ASP A 110 3.03 6.80 -2.05
N ILE A 111 2.92 7.89 -2.82
CA ILE A 111 1.70 8.71 -2.86
C ILE A 111 0.52 7.89 -3.38
N MET A 112 0.70 7.12 -4.46
CA MET A 112 -0.35 6.25 -4.99
C MET A 112 -0.77 5.17 -3.98
N SER A 113 0.19 4.56 -3.27
CA SER A 113 -0.09 3.60 -2.20
C SER A 113 -0.88 4.23 -1.06
N LEU A 114 -0.55 5.46 -0.67
CA LEU A 114 -1.27 6.19 0.38
C LEU A 114 -2.70 6.51 -0.04
N ILE A 115 -2.92 6.97 -1.27
CA ILE A 115 -4.26 7.23 -1.80
C ILE A 115 -5.10 5.95 -1.76
N ALA A 116 -4.56 4.83 -2.26
CA ALA A 116 -5.25 3.54 -2.22
C ALA A 116 -5.54 3.08 -0.78
N GLY A 117 -4.60 3.27 0.16
CA GLY A 117 -4.79 2.97 1.57
C GLY A 117 -5.91 3.80 2.23
N CYS A 118 -5.98 5.10 1.92
CA CYS A 118 -7.06 5.97 2.37
C CYS A 118 -8.42 5.51 1.81
N MET A 119 -8.47 5.12 0.54
CA MET A 119 -9.71 4.60 -0.06
C MET A 119 -10.18 3.31 0.62
N ILE A 120 -9.27 2.37 0.94
CA ILE A 120 -9.60 1.15 1.69
C ILE A 120 -10.17 1.51 3.06
N SER A 121 -9.54 2.43 3.79
CA SER A 121 -9.99 2.85 5.12
C SER A 121 -11.37 3.50 5.07
N PHE A 122 -11.66 4.26 4.01
CA PHE A 122 -12.95 4.91 3.82
C PHE A 122 -14.05 3.90 3.46
N LEU A 123 -13.77 3.00 2.50
CA LEU A 123 -14.72 1.97 2.07
C LEU A 123 -14.94 0.91 3.16
N GLY A 124 -13.88 0.52 3.86
CA GLY A 124 -13.94 -0.52 4.88
C GLY A 124 -14.64 -0.10 6.18
N ALA A 125 -14.76 1.21 6.46
CA ALA A 125 -15.45 1.72 7.65
C ALA A 125 -16.93 1.34 7.68
N ASP A 126 -17.56 1.19 6.51
CA ASP A 126 -18.99 0.85 6.36
C ASP A 126 -19.21 -0.64 5.99
N GLY A 127 -18.14 -1.42 5.82
CA GLY A 127 -18.21 -2.78 5.28
C GLY A 127 -18.33 -3.87 6.36
N ALA A 128 -19.25 -4.80 6.18
CA ALA A 128 -19.41 -5.97 7.05
C ALA A 128 -18.22 -6.93 7.00
N VAL A 129 -17.34 -6.81 6.00
CA VAL A 129 -16.10 -7.60 5.87
C VAL A 129 -15.13 -7.30 7.02
N PHE A 130 -15.23 -6.11 7.64
CA PHE A 130 -14.44 -5.66 8.79
C PHE A 130 -15.26 -5.67 10.11
N SER A 131 -16.21 -6.59 10.24
CA SER A 131 -17.07 -6.70 11.42
C SER A 131 -16.34 -7.06 12.72
N ASP A 132 -15.13 -7.61 12.62
CA ASP A 132 -14.28 -7.92 13.77
C ASP A 132 -13.52 -6.64 14.19
N PRO A 133 -13.52 -6.25 15.50
CA PRO A 133 -12.79 -5.06 15.98
C PRO A 133 -11.32 -4.98 15.54
N LEU A 134 -10.64 -6.12 15.49
CA LEU A 134 -9.26 -6.18 14.98
C LEU A 134 -9.20 -5.86 13.48
N SER A 135 -10.13 -6.34 12.68
CA SER A 135 -10.19 -6.08 11.25
C SER A 135 -10.41 -4.60 10.93
N GLN A 136 -11.14 -3.86 11.78
CA GLN A 136 -11.34 -2.42 11.61
C GLN A 136 -10.08 -1.60 11.89
N VAL A 137 -9.18 -2.08 12.75
CA VAL A 137 -7.93 -1.38 13.08
C VAL A 137 -6.89 -1.48 11.95
N TYR A 138 -6.90 -2.59 11.18
CA TYR A 138 -5.90 -2.82 10.13
C TYR A 138 -5.86 -1.74 9.03
N PRO A 139 -6.97 -1.27 8.46
CA PRO A 139 -6.94 -0.21 7.45
C PRO A 139 -6.33 1.08 7.99
N PHE A 140 -6.66 1.47 9.23
CA PHE A 140 -6.07 2.66 9.86
C PHE A 140 -4.58 2.48 10.13
N LEU A 141 -4.17 1.31 10.64
CA LEU A 141 -2.75 0.99 10.82
C LEU A 141 -1.99 1.06 9.50
N LEU A 142 -2.56 0.53 8.43
CA LEU A 142 -1.98 0.59 7.10
C LEU A 142 -1.76 2.04 6.63
N VAL A 143 -2.76 2.92 6.80
CA VAL A 143 -2.64 4.34 6.44
C VAL A 143 -1.54 5.01 7.26
N VAL A 144 -1.47 4.78 8.57
CA VAL A 144 -0.41 5.33 9.43
C VAL A 144 0.98 4.89 8.95
N LEU A 145 1.15 3.62 8.64
CA LEU A 145 2.41 3.08 8.11
C LEU A 145 2.78 3.70 6.76
N LEU A 146 1.80 3.87 5.87
CA LEU A 146 2.01 4.51 4.56
C LEU A 146 2.39 5.99 4.70
N VAL A 147 1.78 6.73 5.63
CA VAL A 147 2.16 8.13 5.94
C VAL A 147 3.59 8.20 6.46
N ILE A 148 3.95 7.35 7.42
CA ILE A 148 5.32 7.32 7.98
C ILE A 148 6.33 6.99 6.86
N ASN A 149 6.02 6.03 5.99
CA ASN A 149 6.86 5.68 4.85
C ASN A 149 7.01 6.86 3.88
N LEU A 150 5.93 7.56 3.56
CA LEU A 150 5.94 8.73 2.66
C LEU A 150 6.80 9.86 3.23
N ILE A 151 6.71 10.14 4.53
CA ILE A 151 7.55 11.15 5.19
C ILE A 151 9.03 10.77 5.06
N GLY A 152 9.37 9.51 5.33
CA GLY A 152 10.73 9.00 5.17
C GLY A 152 11.25 9.11 3.74
N ALA A 153 10.43 8.78 2.76
CA ALA A 153 10.74 8.88 1.35
C ALA A 153 10.99 10.33 0.92
N LYS A 154 10.13 11.26 1.33
CA LYS A 154 10.27 12.70 1.03
C LYS A 154 11.56 13.29 1.63
N LEU A 155 11.95 12.87 2.83
CA LEU A 155 13.21 13.29 3.43
C LEU A 155 14.43 12.81 2.63
N ILE A 156 14.38 11.61 2.09
CA ILE A 156 15.44 11.08 1.23
C ILE A 156 15.55 11.88 -0.05
N ASP A 157 14.43 12.17 -0.71
CA ASP A 157 14.41 12.94 -1.96
C ASP A 157 14.98 14.35 -1.75
N SER A 158 14.58 15.06 -0.69
CA SER A 158 15.11 16.40 -0.40
C SER A 158 16.63 16.40 -0.17
N TRP A 159 17.17 15.41 0.51
CA TRP A 159 18.62 15.28 0.69
C TRP A 159 19.37 14.95 -0.61
N GLN A 160 18.77 14.17 -1.49
CA GLN A 160 19.38 13.88 -2.80
C GLN A 160 19.42 15.13 -3.68
N GLU A 161 18.38 15.95 -3.61
CA GLU A 161 18.28 17.20 -4.33
C GLU A 161 19.31 18.22 -3.82
N GLU A 162 19.42 18.41 -2.51
CA GLU A 162 20.46 19.26 -1.90
C GLU A 162 21.87 18.82 -2.29
N LYS A 163 22.12 17.52 -2.33
CA LYS A 163 23.43 16.98 -2.72
C LYS A 163 23.76 17.26 -4.17
N LYS A 164 22.78 17.12 -5.09
CA LYS A 164 22.98 17.48 -6.50
C LYS A 164 23.32 18.96 -6.67
N ILE A 165 22.58 19.83 -5.98
CA ILE A 165 22.83 21.28 -5.99
C ILE A 165 24.26 21.59 -5.50
N GLN A 166 24.70 20.97 -4.40
CA GLN A 166 26.06 21.15 -3.87
C GLN A 166 27.14 20.66 -4.83
N GLU A 167 26.91 19.54 -5.53
CA GLU A 167 27.85 19.02 -6.54
C GLU A 167 27.93 19.95 -7.75
N GLU A 168 26.79 20.50 -8.20
CA GLU A 168 26.76 21.48 -9.29
C GLU A 168 27.47 22.79 -8.92
N VAL A 169 27.25 23.29 -7.70
CA VAL A 169 27.95 24.50 -7.22
C VAL A 169 29.47 24.28 -7.21
N LYS A 170 29.93 23.15 -6.65
CA LYS A 170 31.36 22.80 -6.64
C LYS A 170 31.96 22.67 -8.04
N ALA A 171 31.19 22.07 -8.97
CA ALA A 171 31.63 21.95 -10.35
C ALA A 171 31.78 23.32 -11.04
N ARG A 172 30.84 24.25 -10.78
CA ARG A 172 30.93 25.65 -11.29
C ARG A 172 32.09 26.40 -10.67
N GLU A 173 32.33 26.30 -9.37
CA GLU A 173 33.47 26.91 -8.71
C GLU A 173 34.81 26.40 -9.25
N LYS A 174 34.92 25.11 -9.55
CA LYS A 174 36.11 24.52 -10.15
C LYS A 174 36.37 25.08 -11.56
N ASN A 175 35.33 25.06 -12.40
CA ASN A 175 35.42 25.60 -13.75
C ASN A 175 35.81 27.09 -13.73
N TYR A 176 35.28 27.88 -12.79
CA TYR A 176 35.66 29.30 -12.65
C TYR A 176 37.13 29.49 -12.26
N LYS A 177 37.66 28.66 -11.36
CA LYS A 177 39.10 28.69 -11.01
C LYS A 177 39.99 28.26 -12.16
N ASP A 178 39.59 27.26 -12.92
CA ASP A 178 40.36 26.77 -14.09
C ASP A 178 40.35 27.79 -15.26
N CYS A 179 39.36 28.71 -15.32
CA CYS A 179 39.32 29.81 -16.30
C CYS A 179 40.15 31.05 -15.89
N LEU A 180 40.57 31.14 -14.62
CA LEU A 180 41.35 32.28 -14.10
C LEU A 180 42.88 32.03 -14.09
N LEU A 181 43.29 30.82 -14.38
CA LEU A 181 44.68 30.38 -14.55
C LEU A 181 45.06 30.31 -16.04
#